data_92e707f7e49379217b7b6590cfcebaf1
#
_entry.id   92e707f7e49379217b7b6590cfcebaf1
#
_cell.length_a   1.000
_cell.length_b   1.000
_cell.length_c   1.000
_cell.angle_alpha   90.00
_cell.angle_beta   90.00
_cell.angle_gamma   90.00
#
_symmetry.space_group_name_H-M   'P 1'
#
loop_
_entity.id
_entity.type
_entity.pdbx_description
1 polymer ?
#
loop_
_entity_poly.entity_id
_entity_poly.type
_entity_poly.pdbx_seq_one_letter_code
_entity_poly.pdbx_strand_id
1 'polypeptide(L)'
;MNNNKYKILLVEDEANILTFIGDLLESNEYQVIKAESCTEAETLYASYLPDLVILDLGLPDRDGTEFLRGLRQRGELAPVLVLSARSDEAEKVRALDLGANDYITKPFGSAELLARIRSSLRFMRHSADAGKLPGGIFQIGDLSIHYDARRLYIGSEEIKLTQTEYNIVVFLSEHSGKVMTYSSIIKAVWREPTNENSIKKLQVNMANIRKKFGVKPGEFSYIVNELGVGYRMDG
;
A
#
# COMPACT_ATOMS: atom_id res chain seq x y z
N MET A 1 -30.98 8.65 5.23
CA MET A 1 -29.59 8.91 5.66
C MET A 1 -28.71 7.99 4.83
N ASN A 2 -27.90 8.54 3.93
CA ASN A 2 -27.03 7.73 3.06
C ASN A 2 -25.86 7.22 3.92
N ASN A 3 -25.93 5.94 4.34
CA ASN A 3 -24.94 5.34 5.20
C ASN A 3 -23.74 4.86 4.33
N ASN A 4 -23.03 5.81 3.72
CA ASN A 4 -21.91 5.56 2.81
C ASN A 4 -20.58 5.42 3.58
N LYS A 5 -20.59 4.62 4.67
CA LYS A 5 -19.40 4.32 5.44
C LYS A 5 -18.59 3.24 4.72
N TYR A 6 -17.26 3.39 4.72
CA TYR A 6 -16.37 2.32 4.22
C TYR A 6 -16.55 1.06 5.06
N LYS A 7 -16.66 -0.09 4.38
CA LYS A 7 -16.73 -1.41 4.99
C LYS A 7 -15.33 -1.99 5.12
N ILE A 8 -14.95 -2.34 6.33
CA ILE A 8 -13.66 -2.97 6.61
C ILE A 8 -13.90 -4.39 7.10
N LEU A 9 -13.34 -5.38 6.40
CA LEU A 9 -13.27 -6.76 6.88
C LEU A 9 -12.04 -6.89 7.77
N LEU A 10 -12.26 -7.16 9.04
CA LEU A 10 -11.24 -7.40 10.04
C LEU A 10 -11.15 -8.90 10.30
N VAL A 11 -10.01 -9.51 9.97
CA VAL A 11 -9.74 -10.95 10.11
C VAL A 11 -8.66 -11.14 11.17
N GLU A 12 -9.06 -11.65 12.35
CA GLU A 12 -8.23 -11.74 13.56
C GLU A 12 -8.84 -12.76 14.50
N ASP A 13 -8.11 -13.74 14.99
CA ASP A 13 -8.60 -14.78 15.89
C ASP A 13 -8.46 -14.43 17.39
N GLU A 14 -7.56 -13.50 17.72
CA GLU A 14 -7.42 -13.04 19.10
C GLU A 14 -8.57 -12.08 19.48
N ALA A 15 -9.53 -12.56 20.29
CA ALA A 15 -10.73 -11.82 20.65
C ALA A 15 -10.47 -10.41 21.22
N ASN A 16 -9.39 -10.23 21.99
CA ASN A 16 -9.01 -8.93 22.56
C ASN A 16 -8.57 -7.94 21.46
N ILE A 17 -7.80 -8.42 20.48
CA ILE A 17 -7.33 -7.61 19.36
C ILE A 17 -8.50 -7.30 18.43
N LEU A 18 -9.31 -8.30 18.12
CA LEU A 18 -10.52 -8.18 17.29
C LEU A 18 -11.48 -7.13 17.87
N THR A 19 -11.70 -7.14 19.19
CA THR A 19 -12.55 -6.16 19.89
C THR A 19 -11.90 -4.78 19.84
N PHE A 20 -10.62 -4.66 20.23
CA PHE A 20 -9.91 -3.38 20.28
C PHE A 20 -9.90 -2.68 18.91
N ILE A 21 -9.53 -3.41 17.85
CA ILE A 21 -9.51 -2.83 16.50
C ILE A 21 -10.93 -2.52 16.03
N GLY A 22 -11.89 -3.40 16.31
CA GLY A 22 -13.29 -3.18 15.95
C GLY A 22 -13.83 -1.88 16.54
N ASP A 23 -13.67 -1.67 17.83
CA ASP A 23 -14.12 -0.45 18.53
C ASP A 23 -13.40 0.80 18.03
N LEU A 24 -12.08 0.69 17.75
CA LEU A 24 -11.30 1.78 17.17
C LEU A 24 -11.84 2.18 15.80
N LEU A 25 -12.16 1.23 14.93
CA LEU A 25 -12.68 1.48 13.59
C LEU A 25 -14.10 2.06 13.62
N GLU A 26 -14.99 1.49 14.44
CA GLU A 26 -16.37 1.96 14.61
C GLU A 26 -16.42 3.40 15.14
N SER A 27 -15.54 3.72 16.11
CA SER A 27 -15.37 5.09 16.64
C SER A 27 -14.87 6.09 15.57
N ASN A 28 -14.22 5.61 14.52
CA ASN A 28 -13.75 6.40 13.38
C ASN A 28 -14.69 6.30 12.16
N GLU A 29 -15.96 5.96 12.40
CA GLU A 29 -17.04 5.93 11.41
C GLU A 29 -16.89 4.90 10.28
N TYR A 30 -16.12 3.84 10.48
CA TYR A 30 -16.10 2.67 9.59
C TYR A 30 -17.21 1.68 9.93
N GLN A 31 -17.66 0.91 8.95
CA GLN A 31 -18.48 -0.27 9.16
C GLN A 31 -17.56 -1.49 9.24
N VAL A 32 -17.57 -2.20 10.38
CA VAL A 32 -16.69 -3.33 10.61
C VAL A 32 -17.42 -4.65 10.42
N ILE A 33 -16.78 -5.54 9.67
CA ILE A 33 -17.19 -6.93 9.47
C ILE A 33 -16.07 -7.77 10.10
N LYS A 34 -16.40 -8.58 11.12
CA LYS A 34 -15.41 -9.35 11.89
C LYS A 34 -15.41 -10.81 11.44
N ALA A 35 -14.23 -11.39 11.29
CA ALA A 35 -13.99 -12.79 10.98
C ALA A 35 -12.86 -13.32 11.87
N GLU A 36 -12.99 -14.54 12.37
CA GLU A 36 -12.00 -15.18 13.26
C GLU A 36 -11.20 -16.27 12.55
N SER A 37 -11.45 -16.49 11.25
CA SER A 37 -10.76 -17.49 10.43
C SER A 37 -10.75 -17.10 8.95
N CYS A 38 -9.85 -17.70 8.17
CA CYS A 38 -9.83 -17.54 6.71
C CYS A 38 -11.13 -18.00 6.04
N THR A 39 -11.72 -19.10 6.50
CA THR A 39 -12.95 -19.66 5.94
C THR A 39 -14.13 -18.71 6.13
N GLU A 40 -14.25 -18.13 7.33
CA GLU A 40 -15.27 -17.13 7.61
C GLU A 40 -15.02 -15.84 6.80
N ALA A 41 -13.76 -15.40 6.72
CA ALA A 41 -13.36 -14.23 5.96
C ALA A 41 -13.74 -14.36 4.47
N GLU A 42 -13.56 -15.53 3.85
CA GLU A 42 -13.98 -15.76 2.46
C GLU A 42 -15.49 -15.61 2.26
N THR A 43 -16.27 -16.18 3.17
CA THR A 43 -17.73 -16.09 3.13
C THR A 43 -18.20 -14.65 3.28
N LEU A 44 -17.65 -13.93 4.27
CA LEU A 44 -18.01 -12.56 4.55
C LEU A 44 -17.52 -11.60 3.44
N TYR A 45 -16.31 -11.84 2.91
CA TYR A 45 -15.81 -11.07 1.78
C TYR A 45 -16.77 -11.13 0.57
N ALA A 46 -17.18 -12.33 0.17
CA ALA A 46 -18.10 -12.54 -0.95
C ALA A 46 -19.49 -11.91 -0.70
N SER A 47 -19.95 -11.91 0.56
CA SER A 47 -21.29 -11.41 0.93
C SER A 47 -21.35 -9.89 1.05
N TYR A 48 -20.29 -9.26 1.56
CA TYR A 48 -20.30 -7.83 1.94
C TYR A 48 -19.49 -6.93 1.00
N LEU A 49 -18.59 -7.51 0.18
CA LEU A 49 -17.70 -6.78 -0.72
C LEU A 49 -17.02 -5.60 -0.01
N PRO A 50 -16.12 -5.86 0.95
CA PRO A 50 -15.51 -4.81 1.76
C PRO A 50 -14.60 -3.90 0.93
N ASP A 51 -14.48 -2.64 1.36
CA ASP A 51 -13.60 -1.65 0.74
C ASP A 51 -12.13 -1.83 1.15
N LEU A 52 -11.87 -2.53 2.26
CA LEU A 52 -10.52 -2.82 2.76
C LEU A 52 -10.56 -4.08 3.64
N VAL A 53 -9.49 -4.85 3.61
CA VAL A 53 -9.28 -5.99 4.52
C VAL A 53 -8.11 -5.69 5.44
N ILE A 54 -8.30 -5.90 6.75
CA ILE A 54 -7.22 -6.01 7.74
C ILE A 54 -7.08 -7.50 8.03
N LEU A 55 -5.87 -8.04 7.87
CA LEU A 55 -5.63 -9.48 7.86
C LEU A 55 -4.50 -9.87 8.80
N ASP A 56 -4.78 -10.66 9.83
CA ASP A 56 -3.72 -11.42 10.50
C ASP A 56 -3.30 -12.63 9.65
N LEU A 57 -2.03 -12.98 9.72
CA LEU A 57 -1.48 -14.16 9.06
C LEU A 57 -1.56 -15.42 9.92
N GLY A 58 -1.64 -15.27 11.26
CA GLY A 58 -1.60 -16.35 12.22
C GLY A 58 -2.96 -16.96 12.55
N LEU A 59 -3.83 -17.17 11.55
CA LEU A 59 -5.19 -17.67 11.77
C LEU A 59 -5.25 -19.18 12.08
N PRO A 60 -6.28 -19.66 12.80
CA PRO A 60 -6.31 -21.02 13.36
C PRO A 60 -6.56 -22.10 12.30
N ASP A 61 -7.24 -21.79 11.21
CA ASP A 61 -7.60 -22.76 10.18
C ASP A 61 -6.55 -22.89 9.06
N ARG A 62 -5.90 -21.78 8.69
CA ARG A 62 -4.81 -21.75 7.70
C ARG A 62 -4.07 -20.41 7.72
N ASP A 63 -2.88 -20.37 7.12
CA ASP A 63 -2.08 -19.14 7.02
C ASP A 63 -2.83 -18.06 6.21
N GLY A 64 -2.91 -16.84 6.75
CA GLY A 64 -3.61 -15.71 6.11
C GLY A 64 -3.06 -15.34 4.72
N THR A 65 -1.80 -15.72 4.42
CA THR A 65 -1.23 -15.54 3.06
C THR A 65 -1.97 -16.35 1.99
N GLU A 66 -2.62 -17.46 2.37
CA GLU A 66 -3.46 -18.25 1.45
C GLU A 66 -4.74 -17.50 1.10
N PHE A 67 -5.38 -16.87 2.09
CA PHE A 67 -6.53 -16.01 1.85
C PHE A 67 -6.17 -14.83 0.93
N LEU A 68 -5.05 -14.15 1.20
CA LEU A 68 -4.55 -13.06 0.35
C LEU A 68 -4.31 -13.53 -1.09
N ARG A 69 -3.63 -14.67 -1.26
CA ARG A 69 -3.38 -15.27 -2.58
C ARG A 69 -4.68 -15.59 -3.30
N GLY A 70 -5.65 -16.18 -2.59
CA GLY A 70 -6.97 -16.49 -3.13
C GLY A 70 -7.71 -15.24 -3.63
N LEU A 71 -7.69 -14.15 -2.89
CA LEU A 71 -8.25 -12.87 -3.33
C LEU A 71 -7.61 -12.40 -4.64
N ARG A 72 -6.27 -12.39 -4.72
CA ARG A 72 -5.55 -11.91 -5.90
C ARG A 72 -5.73 -12.80 -7.12
N GLN A 73 -5.83 -14.12 -6.93
CA GLN A 73 -6.14 -15.07 -8.02
C GLN A 73 -7.54 -14.86 -8.60
N ARG A 74 -8.50 -14.43 -7.79
CA ARG A 74 -9.87 -14.08 -8.24
C ARG A 74 -9.95 -12.69 -8.86
N GLY A 75 -8.84 -11.94 -8.91
CA GLY A 75 -8.82 -10.58 -9.47
C GLY A 75 -9.39 -9.52 -8.51
N GLU A 76 -9.56 -9.86 -7.24
CA GLU A 76 -10.08 -8.92 -6.24
C GLU A 76 -9.06 -7.80 -5.95
N LEU A 77 -9.52 -6.55 -6.05
CA LEU A 77 -8.67 -5.36 -5.96
C LEU A 77 -8.72 -4.66 -4.60
N ALA A 78 -9.61 -5.09 -3.69
CA ALA A 78 -9.69 -4.50 -2.36
C ALA A 78 -8.31 -4.49 -1.69
N PRO A 79 -7.87 -3.34 -1.13
CA PRO A 79 -6.60 -3.26 -0.42
C PRO A 79 -6.60 -4.20 0.79
N VAL A 80 -5.48 -4.90 0.96
CA VAL A 80 -5.22 -5.78 2.10
C VAL A 80 -4.08 -5.20 2.91
N LEU A 81 -4.38 -4.84 4.15
CA LEU A 81 -3.42 -4.40 5.17
C LEU A 81 -3.13 -5.59 6.08
N VAL A 82 -1.92 -6.12 6.00
CA VAL A 82 -1.51 -7.23 6.86
C VAL A 82 -1.14 -6.71 8.24
N LEU A 83 -1.61 -7.38 9.28
CA LEU A 83 -1.36 -7.06 10.67
C LEU A 83 -0.89 -8.32 11.38
N SER A 84 0.41 -8.45 11.68
CA SER A 84 0.97 -9.72 12.16
C SER A 84 2.06 -9.55 13.21
N ALA A 85 2.19 -10.54 14.10
CA ALA A 85 3.29 -10.64 15.04
C ALA A 85 4.62 -11.05 14.38
N ARG A 86 4.58 -11.52 13.13
CA ARG A 86 5.77 -11.91 12.36
C ARG A 86 6.53 -10.64 11.97
N SER A 87 7.69 -10.43 12.59
CA SER A 87 8.53 -9.24 12.35
C SER A 87 9.66 -9.51 11.36
N ASP A 88 9.80 -10.73 10.87
CA ASP A 88 10.83 -11.12 9.89
C ASP A 88 10.64 -10.36 8.57
N GLU A 89 11.72 -9.79 8.07
CA GLU A 89 11.75 -9.03 6.81
C GLU A 89 11.32 -9.90 5.61
N ALA A 90 11.72 -11.17 5.59
CA ALA A 90 11.36 -12.09 4.51
C ALA A 90 9.85 -12.37 4.46
N GLU A 91 9.19 -12.52 5.60
CA GLU A 91 7.73 -12.69 5.69
C GLU A 91 6.99 -11.42 5.23
N LYS A 92 7.47 -10.25 5.64
CA LYS A 92 6.93 -8.97 5.22
C LYS A 92 7.02 -8.79 3.69
N VAL A 93 8.21 -9.04 3.12
CA VAL A 93 8.43 -8.98 1.67
C VAL A 93 7.52 -9.97 0.95
N ARG A 94 7.41 -11.20 1.45
CA ARG A 94 6.56 -12.24 0.87
C ARG A 94 5.09 -11.82 0.83
N ALA A 95 4.55 -11.26 1.92
CA ALA A 95 3.16 -10.79 1.96
C ALA A 95 2.90 -9.66 0.94
N LEU A 96 3.83 -8.70 0.84
CA LEU A 96 3.74 -7.60 -0.12
C LEU A 96 3.84 -8.08 -1.58
N ASP A 97 4.75 -9.00 -1.88
CA ASP A 97 4.88 -9.59 -3.22
C ASP A 97 3.67 -10.46 -3.61
N LEU A 98 2.97 -11.05 -2.63
CA LEU A 98 1.69 -11.73 -2.83
C LEU A 98 0.53 -10.76 -3.10
N GLY A 99 0.74 -9.47 -2.92
CA GLY A 99 -0.23 -8.44 -3.25
C GLY A 99 -0.88 -7.76 -2.06
N ALA A 100 -0.33 -7.88 -0.84
CA ALA A 100 -0.70 -6.98 0.26
C ALA A 100 -0.38 -5.53 -0.13
N ASN A 101 -1.17 -4.58 0.34
CA ASN A 101 -0.93 -3.16 0.08
C ASN A 101 0.02 -2.55 1.11
N ASP A 102 -0.03 -3.05 2.35
CA ASP A 102 0.84 -2.61 3.43
C ASP A 102 0.99 -3.73 4.48
N TYR A 103 1.96 -3.58 5.39
CA TYR A 103 2.24 -4.53 6.45
C TYR A 103 2.57 -3.80 7.74
N ILE A 104 1.89 -4.14 8.83
CA ILE A 104 2.10 -3.60 10.17
C ILE A 104 2.48 -4.74 11.11
N THR A 105 3.56 -4.57 11.86
CA THR A 105 3.97 -5.53 12.89
C THR A 105 3.26 -5.24 14.21
N LYS A 106 2.76 -6.28 14.87
CA LYS A 106 2.29 -6.22 16.27
C LYS A 106 3.50 -6.16 17.23
N PRO A 107 3.52 -5.31 18.28
CA PRO A 107 2.47 -4.34 18.64
C PRO A 107 2.52 -3.06 17.78
N PHE A 108 1.36 -2.45 17.57
CA PHE A 108 1.20 -1.26 16.73
C PHE A 108 0.47 -0.14 17.48
N GLY A 109 0.64 1.09 17.00
CA GLY A 109 -0.10 2.25 17.52
C GLY A 109 -1.43 2.45 16.81
N SER A 110 -2.50 2.84 17.54
CA SER A 110 -3.81 3.15 16.94
C SER A 110 -3.73 4.24 15.86
N ALA A 111 -2.91 5.26 16.08
CA ALA A 111 -2.72 6.35 15.12
C ALA A 111 -2.05 5.86 13.84
N GLU A 112 -1.07 4.96 13.93
CA GLU A 112 -0.41 4.35 12.79
C GLU A 112 -1.41 3.51 11.98
N LEU A 113 -2.15 2.61 12.62
CA LEU A 113 -3.15 1.77 11.96
C LEU A 113 -4.17 2.61 11.21
N LEU A 114 -4.74 3.63 11.84
CA LEU A 114 -5.70 4.54 11.20
C LEU A 114 -5.09 5.34 10.04
N ALA A 115 -3.84 5.76 10.14
CA ALA A 115 -3.16 6.47 9.06
C ALA A 115 -3.00 5.58 7.83
N ARG A 116 -2.58 4.31 8.01
CA ARG A 116 -2.41 3.34 6.93
C ARG A 116 -3.73 2.91 6.29
N ILE A 117 -4.81 2.77 7.10
CA ILE A 117 -6.16 2.53 6.57
C ILE A 117 -6.61 3.69 5.69
N ARG A 118 -6.47 4.94 6.15
CA ARG A 118 -6.83 6.12 5.35
C ARG A 118 -6.04 6.20 4.06
N SER A 119 -4.73 5.90 4.09
CA SER A 119 -3.87 5.86 2.90
C SER A 119 -4.38 4.81 1.90
N SER A 120 -4.65 3.59 2.36
CA SER A 120 -5.13 2.50 1.51
C SER A 120 -6.52 2.77 0.89
N LEU A 121 -7.44 3.36 1.66
CA LEU A 121 -8.78 3.71 1.17
C LEU A 121 -8.76 4.91 0.19
N ARG A 122 -7.87 5.87 0.39
CA ARG A 122 -7.66 6.99 -0.54
C ARG A 122 -7.20 6.47 -1.91
N PHE A 123 -6.33 5.48 -1.93
CA PHE A 123 -5.91 4.79 -3.15
C PHE A 123 -7.10 4.22 -3.93
N MET A 124 -8.08 3.58 -3.27
CA MET A 124 -9.29 3.05 -3.92
C MET A 124 -10.11 4.15 -4.61
N ARG A 125 -10.26 5.31 -4.00
CA ARG A 125 -10.95 6.46 -4.63
C ARG A 125 -10.23 6.92 -5.89
N HIS A 126 -8.90 7.04 -5.82
CA HIS A 126 -8.10 7.45 -6.99
C HIS A 126 -8.06 6.35 -8.07
N SER A 127 -8.13 5.07 -7.69
CA SER A 127 -8.22 3.96 -8.65
C SER A 127 -9.61 3.80 -9.26
N ALA A 128 -10.68 4.14 -8.53
CA ALA A 128 -12.05 4.19 -9.08
C ALA A 128 -12.25 5.43 -9.99
N ASP A 129 -11.61 6.56 -9.66
CA ASP A 129 -11.56 7.78 -10.48
C ASP A 129 -10.38 7.77 -11.47
N ALA A 130 -9.37 6.92 -11.30
CA ALA A 130 -8.27 6.66 -12.25
C ALA A 130 -8.74 5.90 -13.51
N GLY A 131 -10.04 5.66 -13.63
CA GLY A 131 -10.70 5.56 -14.90
C GLY A 131 -10.51 6.84 -15.68
N LYS A 132 -9.25 7.10 -16.14
CA LYS A 132 -8.85 8.18 -17.05
C LYS A 132 -9.15 9.59 -16.51
N LEU A 133 -8.23 10.15 -15.73
CA LEU A 133 -8.06 11.61 -15.81
C LEU A 133 -7.84 11.95 -17.30
N PRO A 134 -8.62 12.91 -17.86
CA PRO A 134 -8.43 13.33 -19.25
C PRO A 134 -6.99 13.84 -19.40
N GLY A 135 -6.18 13.15 -20.16
CA GLY A 135 -4.81 13.56 -20.47
C GLY A 135 -3.67 12.83 -19.77
N GLY A 136 -3.90 11.68 -19.07
CA GLY A 136 -2.81 10.87 -18.52
C GLY A 136 -1.97 11.59 -17.45
N ILE A 137 -2.60 12.37 -16.56
CA ILE A 137 -1.93 13.11 -15.48
C ILE A 137 -2.20 12.41 -14.15
N PHE A 138 -1.13 12.05 -13.42
CA PHE A 138 -1.19 11.65 -12.03
C PHE A 138 -0.91 12.88 -11.15
N GLN A 139 -1.65 13.04 -10.05
CA GLN A 139 -1.45 14.15 -9.11
C GLN A 139 -1.54 13.69 -7.66
N ILE A 140 -0.59 14.16 -6.86
CA ILE A 140 -0.50 13.94 -5.41
C ILE A 140 0.03 15.22 -4.74
N GLY A 141 -0.80 15.89 -3.94
CA GLY A 141 -0.45 17.21 -3.42
C GLY A 141 -0.17 18.18 -4.56
N ASP A 142 1.01 18.79 -4.56
CA ASP A 142 1.51 19.67 -5.62
C ASP A 142 2.42 18.96 -6.66
N LEU A 143 2.71 17.65 -6.47
CA LEU A 143 3.38 16.82 -7.45
C LEU A 143 2.41 16.41 -8.56
N SER A 144 2.74 16.67 -9.82
CA SER A 144 1.99 16.17 -10.98
C SER A 144 2.91 15.49 -11.99
N ILE A 145 2.45 14.34 -12.55
CA ILE A 145 3.15 13.57 -13.56
C ILE A 145 2.29 13.53 -14.81
N HIS A 146 2.76 14.14 -15.88
CA HIS A 146 2.15 14.12 -17.20
C HIS A 146 2.76 12.95 -17.99
N TYR A 147 2.11 11.80 -18.00
CA TYR A 147 2.65 10.57 -18.58
C TYR A 147 2.92 10.69 -20.08
N ASP A 148 2.01 11.28 -20.86
CA ASP A 148 2.14 11.44 -22.30
C ASP A 148 3.30 12.35 -22.69
N ALA A 149 3.48 13.46 -21.95
CA ALA A 149 4.57 14.40 -22.13
C ALA A 149 5.88 13.94 -21.49
N ARG A 150 5.85 12.88 -20.65
CA ARG A 150 6.97 12.42 -19.82
C ARG A 150 7.58 13.51 -18.96
N ARG A 151 6.74 14.41 -18.42
CA ARG A 151 7.13 15.55 -17.59
C ARG A 151 6.57 15.42 -16.19
N LEU A 152 7.31 15.96 -15.24
CA LEU A 152 6.96 15.99 -13.84
C LEU A 152 7.11 17.40 -13.30
N TYR A 153 6.13 17.82 -12.48
CA TYR A 153 6.12 19.15 -11.88
C TYR A 153 5.87 19.06 -10.38
N ILE A 154 6.43 20.00 -9.64
CA ILE A 154 6.06 20.31 -8.24
C ILE A 154 5.57 21.74 -8.22
N GLY A 155 4.28 21.94 -7.94
CA GLY A 155 3.61 23.21 -8.18
C GLY A 155 3.70 23.60 -9.67
N SER A 156 4.38 24.72 -9.95
CA SER A 156 4.61 25.19 -11.32
C SER A 156 6.03 24.88 -11.86
N GLU A 157 6.90 24.29 -11.05
CA GLU A 157 8.30 24.01 -11.41
C GLU A 157 8.44 22.63 -12.07
N GLU A 158 9.03 22.58 -13.27
CA GLU A 158 9.36 21.32 -13.96
C GLU A 158 10.58 20.65 -13.35
N ILE A 159 10.43 19.43 -12.86
CA ILE A 159 11.51 18.62 -12.27
C ILE A 159 12.14 17.72 -13.34
N LYS A 160 13.41 17.95 -13.65
CA LYS A 160 14.13 17.14 -14.64
C LYS A 160 14.70 15.86 -14.05
N LEU A 161 14.11 14.74 -14.39
CA LEU A 161 14.55 13.39 -14.03
C LEU A 161 15.34 12.75 -15.17
N THR A 162 16.30 11.88 -14.82
CA THR A 162 16.86 10.92 -15.78
C THR A 162 15.82 9.89 -16.17
N GLN A 163 16.07 9.15 -17.28
CA GLN A 163 15.15 8.08 -17.71
C GLN A 163 14.87 7.05 -16.63
N THR A 164 15.90 6.65 -15.87
CA THR A 164 15.78 5.67 -14.79
C THR A 164 14.97 6.22 -13.61
N GLU A 165 15.29 7.45 -13.19
CA GLU A 165 14.54 8.13 -12.12
C GLU A 165 13.07 8.32 -12.49
N TYR A 166 12.78 8.72 -13.73
CA TYR A 166 11.43 8.84 -14.25
C TYR A 166 10.68 7.50 -14.21
N ASN A 167 11.31 6.40 -14.68
CA ASN A 167 10.69 5.07 -14.64
C ASN A 167 10.39 4.59 -13.21
N ILE A 168 11.27 4.90 -12.24
CA ILE A 168 11.02 4.59 -10.83
C ILE A 168 9.79 5.36 -10.32
N VAL A 169 9.75 6.68 -10.58
CA VAL A 169 8.65 7.54 -10.12
C VAL A 169 7.32 7.12 -10.75
N VAL A 170 7.30 6.82 -12.05
CA VAL A 170 6.10 6.32 -12.75
C VAL A 170 5.65 5.00 -12.15
N PHE A 171 6.55 4.04 -11.97
CA PHE A 171 6.19 2.76 -11.36
C PHE A 171 5.59 2.92 -9.96
N LEU A 172 6.15 3.79 -9.14
CA LEU A 172 5.61 4.08 -7.80
C LEU A 172 4.28 4.82 -7.87
N SER A 173 4.09 5.74 -8.82
CA SER A 173 2.83 6.48 -8.98
C SER A 173 1.68 5.59 -9.47
N GLU A 174 1.97 4.63 -10.36
CA GLU A 174 1.00 3.61 -10.80
C GLU A 174 0.57 2.67 -9.66
N HIS A 175 1.37 2.62 -8.59
CA HIS A 175 1.12 1.83 -7.38
C HIS A 175 1.01 2.71 -6.13
N SER A 176 0.56 3.96 -6.29
CA SER A 176 0.45 4.93 -5.20
C SER A 176 -0.38 4.37 -4.03
N GLY A 177 0.04 4.65 -2.79
CA GLY A 177 -0.56 4.11 -1.57
C GLY A 177 -0.17 2.67 -1.24
N LYS A 178 0.57 1.98 -2.12
CA LYS A 178 1.02 0.59 -1.94
C LYS A 178 2.53 0.55 -1.68
N VAL A 179 2.95 -0.29 -0.71
CA VAL A 179 4.37 -0.57 -0.49
C VAL A 179 4.90 -1.45 -1.61
N MET A 180 5.87 -0.93 -2.37
CA MET A 180 6.56 -1.67 -3.43
C MET A 180 7.90 -2.16 -2.94
N THR A 181 8.13 -3.48 -2.99
CA THR A 181 9.38 -4.09 -2.53
C THR A 181 10.56 -3.70 -3.43
N TYR A 182 11.79 -3.76 -2.89
CA TYR A 182 13.00 -3.57 -3.71
C TYR A 182 12.98 -4.48 -4.94
N SER A 183 12.54 -5.74 -4.77
CA SER A 183 12.46 -6.74 -5.83
C SER A 183 11.50 -6.31 -6.93
N SER A 184 10.28 -5.89 -6.59
CA SER A 184 9.28 -5.47 -7.57
C SER A 184 9.72 -4.22 -8.34
N ILE A 185 10.33 -3.24 -7.68
CA ILE A 185 10.84 -2.03 -8.34
C ILE A 185 12.00 -2.37 -9.28
N ILE A 186 12.98 -3.15 -8.80
CA ILE A 186 14.17 -3.53 -9.60
C ILE A 186 13.74 -4.31 -10.84
N LYS A 187 12.86 -5.29 -10.68
CA LYS A 187 12.33 -6.09 -11.79
C LYS A 187 11.59 -5.23 -12.82
N ALA A 188 10.77 -4.29 -12.36
CA ALA A 188 10.00 -3.41 -13.25
C ALA A 188 10.91 -2.44 -14.03
N VAL A 189 11.89 -1.82 -13.37
CA VAL A 189 12.70 -0.73 -13.95
C VAL A 189 13.86 -1.26 -14.77
N TRP A 190 14.56 -2.30 -14.30
CA TRP A 190 15.79 -2.80 -14.95
C TRP A 190 15.66 -4.20 -15.54
N ARG A 191 14.59 -4.95 -15.20
CA ARG A 191 14.39 -6.35 -15.63
C ARG A 191 15.53 -7.28 -15.20
N GLU A 192 16.21 -6.97 -14.11
CA GLU A 192 17.33 -7.73 -13.56
C GLU A 192 16.95 -8.39 -12.23
N PRO A 193 17.66 -9.45 -11.81
CA PRO A 193 17.45 -10.09 -10.51
C PRO A 193 17.86 -9.16 -9.37
N THR A 194 17.18 -9.33 -8.22
CA THR A 194 17.47 -8.56 -7.01
C THR A 194 18.72 -9.13 -6.31
N ASN A 195 19.69 -8.26 -6.07
CA ASN A 195 20.90 -8.52 -5.32
C ASN A 195 21.36 -7.23 -4.63
N GLU A 196 22.41 -7.31 -3.79
CA GLU A 196 22.91 -6.14 -3.06
C GLU A 196 23.29 -4.97 -3.97
N ASN A 197 23.86 -5.24 -5.14
CA ASN A 197 24.26 -4.19 -6.08
C ASN A 197 23.05 -3.50 -6.70
N SER A 198 22.01 -4.26 -7.09
CA SER A 198 20.79 -3.69 -7.65
C SER A 198 20.00 -2.90 -6.59
N ILE A 199 20.00 -3.35 -5.32
CA ILE A 199 19.42 -2.58 -4.22
C ILE A 199 20.17 -1.27 -4.00
N LYS A 200 21.52 -1.29 -3.94
CA LYS A 200 22.33 -0.06 -3.82
C LYS A 200 22.08 0.90 -5.00
N LYS A 201 21.99 0.37 -6.23
CA LYS A 201 21.65 1.15 -7.43
C LYS A 201 20.29 1.84 -7.29
N LEU A 202 19.27 1.13 -6.79
CA LEU A 202 17.96 1.71 -6.52
C LEU A 202 18.03 2.81 -5.44
N GLN A 203 18.73 2.55 -4.33
CA GLN A 203 18.89 3.52 -3.23
C GLN A 203 19.56 4.82 -3.68
N VAL A 204 20.58 4.73 -4.54
CA VAL A 204 21.24 5.92 -5.13
C VAL A 204 20.27 6.73 -5.99
N ASN A 205 19.48 6.07 -6.85
CA ASN A 205 18.46 6.76 -7.65
C ASN A 205 17.39 7.41 -6.76
N MET A 206 16.95 6.73 -5.70
CA MET A 206 15.99 7.29 -4.75
C MET A 206 16.52 8.54 -4.01
N ALA A 207 17.80 8.54 -3.62
CA ALA A 207 18.44 9.72 -3.03
C ALA A 207 18.46 10.89 -4.02
N ASN A 208 18.78 10.63 -5.30
CA ASN A 208 18.77 11.65 -6.34
C ASN A 208 17.35 12.20 -6.60
N ILE A 209 16.34 11.34 -6.67
CA ILE A 209 14.94 11.74 -6.84
C ILE A 209 14.51 12.67 -5.70
N ARG A 210 14.75 12.28 -4.43
CA ARG A 210 14.41 13.11 -3.27
C ARG A 210 15.10 14.46 -3.28
N LYS A 211 16.39 14.49 -3.66
CA LYS A 211 17.15 15.75 -3.82
C LYS A 211 16.50 16.66 -4.87
N LYS A 212 16.09 16.10 -6.00
CA LYS A 212 15.41 16.85 -7.07
C LYS A 212 14.01 17.33 -6.69
N PHE A 213 13.31 16.58 -5.84
CA PHE A 213 12.02 16.96 -5.27
C PHE A 213 12.14 18.04 -4.18
N GLY A 214 13.35 18.44 -3.81
CA GLY A 214 13.59 19.46 -2.80
C GLY A 214 13.27 19.02 -1.37
N VAL A 215 13.09 17.72 -1.13
CA VAL A 215 12.71 17.18 0.19
C VAL A 215 13.88 17.27 1.15
N LYS A 216 13.71 18.01 2.26
CA LYS A 216 14.67 18.08 3.36
C LYS A 216 14.41 16.99 4.40
N PRO A 217 15.43 16.58 5.17
CA PRO A 217 15.24 15.64 6.27
C PRO A 217 14.16 16.13 7.26
N GLY A 218 13.16 15.29 7.53
CA GLY A 218 12.05 15.62 8.44
C GLY A 218 10.86 16.33 7.80
N GLU A 219 10.91 16.69 6.52
CA GLU A 219 9.79 17.25 5.77
C GLU A 219 8.95 16.14 5.11
N PHE A 220 7.73 16.52 4.71
CA PHE A 220 6.85 15.65 3.92
C PHE A 220 7.57 15.15 2.66
N SER A 221 7.48 13.85 2.41
CA SER A 221 8.07 13.22 1.23
C SER A 221 7.00 12.49 0.43
N TYR A 222 6.90 12.76 -0.86
CA TYR A 222 6.02 12.02 -1.77
C TYR A 222 6.37 10.53 -1.85
N ILE A 223 7.62 10.17 -1.52
CA ILE A 223 8.10 8.78 -1.52
C ILE A 223 8.66 8.44 -0.15
N VAL A 224 7.93 7.60 0.57
CA VAL A 224 8.28 7.09 1.90
C VAL A 224 9.19 5.86 1.75
N ASN A 225 10.20 5.77 2.61
CA ASN A 225 11.06 4.59 2.71
C ASN A 225 10.49 3.62 3.76
N GLU A 226 10.15 2.42 3.34
CA GLU A 226 9.83 1.31 4.23
C GLU A 226 11.11 0.50 4.44
N LEU A 227 11.78 0.77 5.57
CA LEU A 227 13.13 0.24 5.88
C LEU A 227 13.19 -1.28 5.71
N GLY A 228 14.21 -1.75 5.01
CA GLY A 228 14.43 -3.17 4.71
C GLY A 228 13.48 -3.75 3.64
N VAL A 229 12.42 -3.07 3.28
CA VAL A 229 11.36 -3.60 2.42
C VAL A 229 11.34 -2.95 1.04
N GLY A 230 11.25 -1.63 0.98
CA GLY A 230 11.09 -0.92 -0.29
C GLY A 230 10.63 0.52 -0.15
N TYR A 231 9.78 0.96 -1.06
CA TYR A 231 9.30 2.34 -1.13
C TYR A 231 7.80 2.39 -1.40
N ARG A 232 7.14 3.44 -0.90
CA ARG A 232 5.75 3.76 -1.18
C ARG A 232 5.63 5.21 -1.61
N MET A 233 4.85 5.47 -2.66
CA MET A 233 4.43 6.83 -2.99
C MET A 233 3.19 7.16 -2.17
N ASP A 234 3.29 8.19 -1.36
CA ASP A 234 2.26 8.59 -0.38
C ASP A 234 2.06 10.10 -0.42
N GLY A 235 0.81 10.53 -0.37
CA GLY A 235 0.42 11.92 -0.38
C GLY A 235 -0.81 12.22 0.47
#